data_9fdebaca14c9c10a8110b9d933754313
#
_entry.id   9fdebaca14c9c10a8110b9d933754313
#
_cell.length_a   1.000
_cell.length_b   1.000
_cell.length_c   1.000
_cell.angle_alpha   90.00
_cell.angle_beta   90.00
_cell.angle_gamma   90.00
#
_symmetry.space_group_name_H-M   'P 1'
#
loop_
_entity.id
_entity.type
_entity.pdbx_description
1 polymer ?
#
loop_
_entity_poly.entity_id
_entity_poly.type
_entity_poly.pdbx_seq_one_letter_code
_entity_poly.pdbx_strand_id
1 'polypeptide(L)'
;ASAELPYFGANFWKEWEVPTTVDWLDRDAAKSWQQLLGAKIHGGWSRANPQKSIALIARARYGEKRIKGNPFFHENSNAAKQLLLRNGGNDWRKAMLRDPILHLLADRMGMVSQAYRPVHGFINGEYFGLFNLRERANEHFLAAKAKLLPQEIEMVDGFLTPIHGNHNSIQKAFDWLRSQDPDQTDFFDRLIRRFDIDQFIDYLAIQIYAANKDWPHNNVTLWRPSGPDGRIRWMLNDLDMSMGWHRGEYDDSTFSRLLARDETAPSSMFGLCLKNQEFKEYFAKRLLFRLENDLSPAKVISLIDDVSFHVRGEMRPHIKRWGRVNLGGLSVPETIEAWDAQVQALRNYALHRNAYLRKHLSAWLSLEE
;
A
#
# COMPACT_ATOMS: atom_id res chain seq x y z
N ALA A 1 20.25 -3.38 23.17
CA ALA A 1 20.01 -3.43 21.74
C ALA A 1 21.11 -4.22 21.07
N SER A 2 20.80 -4.98 20.01
CA SER A 2 21.82 -5.62 19.18
C SER A 2 22.70 -4.54 18.53
N ALA A 3 23.99 -4.87 18.30
CA ALA A 3 24.91 -3.97 17.59
C ALA A 3 24.68 -3.97 16.07
N GLU A 4 23.91 -4.92 15.56
CA GLU A 4 23.64 -5.12 14.14
C GLU A 4 22.19 -4.68 13.78
N LEU A 5 22.01 -4.29 12.52
CA LEU A 5 20.68 -4.01 11.99
C LEU A 5 19.78 -5.25 12.16
N PRO A 6 18.52 -5.07 12.56
CA PRO A 6 17.81 -3.79 12.75
C PRO A 6 17.91 -3.20 14.18
N TYR A 7 18.93 -3.49 14.95
CA TYR A 7 19.15 -2.98 16.32
C TYR A 7 18.02 -3.34 17.29
N PHE A 8 17.60 -4.60 17.29
CA PHE A 8 16.54 -5.09 18.19
C PHE A 8 16.83 -4.73 19.64
N GLY A 9 15.77 -4.29 20.35
CA GLY A 9 15.88 -3.80 21.74
C GLY A 9 16.22 -2.32 21.89
N ALA A 10 16.51 -1.60 20.79
CA ALA A 10 16.63 -0.15 20.82
C ALA A 10 15.27 0.54 21.13
N ASN A 11 15.32 1.77 21.65
CA ASN A 11 14.12 2.49 22.05
C ASN A 11 13.09 2.68 20.95
N PHE A 12 13.50 2.79 19.70
CA PHE A 12 12.58 2.94 18.57
C PHE A 12 11.76 1.66 18.24
N TRP A 13 12.06 0.53 18.89
CA TRP A 13 11.22 -0.67 18.84
C TRP A 13 10.10 -0.70 19.86
N LYS A 14 10.15 0.23 20.87
CA LYS A 14 9.13 0.33 21.89
C LYS A 14 7.87 1.00 21.31
N GLU A 15 6.71 0.56 21.80
CA GLU A 15 5.39 1.02 21.36
C GLU A 15 4.96 2.32 22.07
N TRP A 16 5.92 3.21 22.38
CA TRP A 16 5.65 4.47 23.05
C TRP A 16 4.83 5.42 22.19
N GLU A 17 3.84 6.05 22.81
CA GLU A 17 3.10 7.17 22.26
C GLU A 17 3.35 8.38 23.17
N VAL A 18 3.92 9.43 22.62
CA VAL A 18 4.27 10.65 23.35
C VAL A 18 3.38 11.81 22.90
N PRO A 19 2.94 12.69 23.83
CA PRO A 19 2.23 13.91 23.49
C PRO A 19 3.16 14.82 22.66
N THR A 20 2.64 15.36 21.56
CA THR A 20 3.41 16.19 20.64
C THR A 20 2.52 17.30 20.09
N THR A 21 2.94 18.55 20.18
CA THR A 21 2.30 19.65 19.47
C THR A 21 2.71 19.58 18.01
N VAL A 22 1.72 19.56 17.13
CA VAL A 22 1.90 19.53 15.69
C VAL A 22 1.43 20.85 15.11
N ASP A 23 2.33 21.56 14.45
CA ASP A 23 2.04 22.73 13.64
C ASP A 23 1.99 22.29 12.16
N TRP A 24 0.81 22.36 11.57
CA TRP A 24 0.62 22.19 10.13
C TRP A 24 0.70 23.54 9.45
N LEU A 25 1.72 23.71 8.64
CA LEU A 25 1.93 24.93 7.85
C LEU A 25 1.58 24.62 6.40
N ASP A 26 0.51 25.20 5.91
CA ASP A 26 0.11 25.09 4.51
C ASP A 26 0.55 26.35 3.74
N ARG A 27 0.71 26.27 2.41
CA ARG A 27 0.95 27.44 1.55
C ARG A 27 -0.19 28.46 1.66
N ASP A 28 -1.43 27.96 1.82
CA ASP A 28 -2.57 28.78 2.19
C ASP A 28 -2.62 28.85 3.74
N ALA A 29 -2.27 30.02 4.28
CA ALA A 29 -2.23 30.24 5.72
C ALA A 29 -3.56 29.92 6.42
N ALA A 30 -4.70 30.09 5.76
CA ALA A 30 -6.03 29.77 6.31
C ALA A 30 -6.23 28.25 6.53
N LYS A 31 -5.44 27.41 5.87
CA LYS A 31 -5.44 25.95 6.05
C LYS A 31 -4.40 25.45 7.05
N SER A 32 -3.63 26.38 7.64
CA SER A 32 -2.67 26.06 8.69
C SER A 32 -3.38 25.86 10.03
N TRP A 33 -2.88 24.95 10.85
CA TRP A 33 -3.45 24.67 12.16
C TRP A 33 -2.39 24.14 13.14
N GLN A 34 -2.71 24.25 14.41
CA GLN A 34 -1.94 23.65 15.50
C GLN A 34 -2.83 22.71 16.32
N GLN A 35 -2.29 21.57 16.75
CA GLN A 35 -3.00 20.61 17.56
C GLN A 35 -2.05 19.75 18.41
N LEU A 36 -2.45 19.42 19.63
CA LEU A 36 -1.80 18.41 20.44
C LEU A 36 -2.25 17.02 19.99
N LEU A 37 -1.31 16.16 19.64
CA LEU A 37 -1.53 14.79 19.15
C LEU A 37 -0.62 13.81 19.89
N GLY A 38 -0.91 12.53 19.81
CA GLY A 38 0.05 11.48 20.14
C GLY A 38 0.97 11.22 18.95
N ALA A 39 2.28 11.18 19.18
CA ALA A 39 3.25 10.75 18.18
C ALA A 39 3.84 9.40 18.56
N LYS A 40 3.93 8.49 17.60
CA LYS A 40 4.46 7.14 17.78
C LYS A 40 5.31 6.73 16.58
N ILE A 41 6.47 6.13 16.81
CA ILE A 41 7.26 5.55 15.72
C ILE A 41 6.47 4.40 15.08
N HIS A 42 6.41 4.41 13.76
CA HIS A 42 5.63 3.44 12.95
C HIS A 42 6.55 2.64 12.02
N GLY A 43 6.10 1.44 11.66
CA GLY A 43 6.75 0.53 10.72
C GLY A 43 7.24 -0.77 11.35
N GLY A 44 7.69 -1.67 10.51
CA GLY A 44 8.44 -2.88 10.84
C GLY A 44 9.95 -2.59 10.77
N TRP A 45 10.66 -3.21 9.85
CA TRP A 45 12.10 -3.02 9.61
C TRP A 45 12.51 -1.56 9.38
N SER A 46 11.67 -0.76 8.74
CA SER A 46 11.91 0.67 8.50
C SER A 46 12.06 1.51 9.78
N ARG A 47 11.72 0.99 10.97
CA ARG A 47 12.06 1.62 12.25
C ARG A 47 13.57 1.75 12.45
N ALA A 48 14.36 0.88 11.84
CA ALA A 48 15.82 0.97 11.91
C ALA A 48 16.40 2.09 11.04
N ASN A 49 15.67 2.60 10.04
CA ASN A 49 16.13 3.73 9.24
C ASN A 49 16.37 4.96 10.15
N PRO A 50 17.37 5.81 9.86
CA PRO A 50 17.64 7.04 10.62
C PRO A 50 16.44 7.98 10.63
N GLN A 51 15.82 8.22 9.48
CA GLN A 51 14.55 8.91 9.39
C GLN A 51 13.43 7.94 9.79
N LYS A 52 12.79 8.20 10.91
CA LYS A 52 11.69 7.37 11.43
C LYS A 52 10.37 7.75 10.76
N SER A 53 9.55 6.75 10.41
CA SER A 53 8.14 7.02 10.15
C SER A 53 7.40 7.30 11.46
N ILE A 54 6.47 8.26 11.44
CA ILE A 54 5.77 8.74 12.63
C ILE A 54 4.25 8.67 12.38
N ALA A 55 3.54 7.95 13.23
CA ALA A 55 2.09 8.02 13.29
C ALA A 55 1.66 9.16 14.21
N LEU A 56 0.81 10.05 13.70
CA LEU A 56 0.14 11.12 14.44
C LEU A 56 -1.28 10.67 14.78
N ILE A 57 -1.67 10.73 16.04
CA ILE A 57 -2.88 10.11 16.55
C ILE A 57 -3.69 11.13 17.36
N ALA A 58 -4.92 11.42 16.91
CA ALA A 58 -5.87 12.20 17.69
C ALA A 58 -6.56 11.32 18.74
N ARG A 59 -6.53 11.75 20.00
CA ARG A 59 -7.18 11.07 21.14
C ARG A 59 -7.83 12.08 22.06
N ALA A 60 -8.95 11.69 22.69
CA ALA A 60 -9.63 12.54 23.68
C ALA A 60 -8.70 13.07 24.79
N ARG A 61 -7.70 12.27 25.20
CA ARG A 61 -6.70 12.69 26.21
C ARG A 61 -5.79 13.83 25.75
N TYR A 62 -5.76 14.13 24.45
CA TYR A 62 -5.03 15.25 23.85
C TYR A 62 -5.98 16.39 23.42
N GLY A 63 -7.26 16.28 23.77
CA GLY A 63 -8.31 17.25 23.45
C GLY A 63 -9.26 16.74 22.36
N GLU A 64 -8.87 16.84 21.11
CA GLU A 64 -9.71 16.48 19.98
C GLU A 64 -9.60 14.99 19.62
N LYS A 65 -10.74 14.38 19.24
CA LYS A 65 -10.78 12.97 18.78
C LYS A 65 -10.39 12.79 17.32
N ARG A 66 -10.27 13.89 16.57
CA ARG A 66 -9.90 13.92 15.14
C ARG A 66 -8.87 15.00 14.89
N ILE A 67 -8.07 14.81 13.84
CA ILE A 67 -7.06 15.76 13.40
C ILE A 67 -7.77 16.92 12.71
N LYS A 68 -7.38 18.15 13.06
CA LYS A 68 -7.91 19.38 12.47
C LYS A 68 -7.55 19.45 10.97
N GLY A 69 -8.46 20.04 10.20
CA GLY A 69 -8.27 20.28 8.77
C GLY A 69 -8.20 18.98 7.96
N ASN A 70 -7.98 19.15 6.66
CA ASN A 70 -7.73 18.08 5.72
C ASN A 70 -6.37 18.31 5.06
N PRO A 71 -5.31 17.57 5.44
CA PRO A 71 -3.99 17.77 4.87
C PRO A 71 -3.86 17.24 3.43
N PHE A 72 -4.89 16.56 2.90
CA PHE A 72 -4.92 16.09 1.52
C PHE A 72 -5.73 17.03 0.62
N PHE A 73 -5.50 17.00 -0.67
CA PHE A 73 -6.13 17.92 -1.63
C PHE A 73 -7.61 17.58 -1.95
N HIS A 74 -8.13 16.46 -1.47
CA HIS A 74 -9.52 16.06 -1.74
C HIS A 74 -10.47 16.69 -0.71
N GLU A 75 -11.44 17.47 -1.17
CA GLU A 75 -12.38 18.24 -0.33
C GLU A 75 -13.30 17.38 0.54
N ASN A 76 -13.48 16.11 0.21
CA ASN A 76 -14.46 15.21 0.85
C ASN A 76 -13.86 14.23 1.87
N SER A 77 -12.63 14.40 2.34
CA SER A 77 -12.10 13.53 3.38
C SER A 77 -12.60 14.00 4.75
N ASN A 78 -13.35 13.14 5.44
CA ASN A 78 -13.65 13.33 6.87
C ASN A 78 -12.31 13.51 7.63
N ALA A 79 -12.32 14.41 8.62
CA ALA A 79 -11.15 14.65 9.46
C ALA A 79 -10.56 13.33 9.96
N ALA A 80 -9.31 13.07 9.60
CA ALA A 80 -8.64 11.82 9.90
C ALA A 80 -8.48 11.62 11.42
N LYS A 81 -8.55 10.39 11.89
CA LYS A 81 -8.18 10.06 13.27
C LYS A 81 -6.69 9.87 13.44
N GLN A 82 -6.03 9.42 12.38
CA GLN A 82 -4.60 9.14 12.36
C GLN A 82 -4.02 9.51 11.00
N LEU A 83 -2.83 10.08 11.02
CA LEU A 83 -1.99 10.33 9.85
C LEU A 83 -0.67 9.60 10.02
N LEU A 84 -0.04 9.28 8.91
CA LEU A 84 1.26 8.63 8.87
C LEU A 84 2.24 9.48 8.07
N LEU A 85 3.26 10.00 8.72
CA LEU A 85 4.45 10.55 8.09
C LEU A 85 5.37 9.36 7.76
N ARG A 86 5.29 8.87 6.52
CA ARG A 86 6.05 7.70 6.09
C ARG A 86 7.38 8.11 5.47
N ASN A 87 8.45 7.50 5.92
CA ASN A 87 9.81 7.74 5.38
C ASN A 87 10.07 7.06 4.02
N GLY A 88 9.08 6.36 3.44
CA GLY A 88 9.24 5.61 2.21
C GLY A 88 9.60 4.13 2.40
N GLY A 89 9.81 3.68 3.65
CA GLY A 89 10.09 2.28 3.96
C GLY A 89 11.39 1.77 3.30
N ASN A 90 11.31 0.66 2.57
CA ASN A 90 12.44 0.11 1.83
C ASN A 90 12.86 1.01 0.64
N ASP A 91 11.91 1.78 0.09
CA ASP A 91 12.15 2.73 -1.01
C ASP A 91 12.84 4.03 -0.54
N TRP A 92 13.03 4.23 0.77
CA TRP A 92 13.76 5.37 1.36
C TRP A 92 15.13 5.61 0.73
N ARG A 93 15.79 4.54 0.30
CA ARG A 93 17.11 4.53 -0.33
C ARG A 93 17.09 4.66 -1.84
N LYS A 94 15.91 4.89 -2.43
CA LYS A 94 15.71 4.98 -3.87
C LYS A 94 14.87 6.20 -4.21
N ALA A 95 13.74 6.01 -4.88
CA ALA A 95 12.89 7.10 -5.32
C ALA A 95 11.98 7.68 -4.21
N MET A 96 11.62 6.90 -3.20
CA MET A 96 10.56 7.18 -2.22
C MET A 96 9.15 7.32 -2.85
N LEU A 97 8.96 6.87 -4.09
CA LEU A 97 7.75 7.11 -4.87
C LEU A 97 6.96 5.82 -5.21
N ARG A 98 7.53 4.63 -5.03
CA ARG A 98 6.90 3.35 -5.43
C ARG A 98 5.53 3.15 -4.81
N ASP A 99 5.47 3.17 -3.49
CA ASP A 99 4.22 3.02 -2.75
C ASP A 99 3.19 4.13 -3.06
N PRO A 100 3.53 5.43 -3.07
CA PRO A 100 2.62 6.49 -3.50
C PRO A 100 2.07 6.31 -4.91
N ILE A 101 2.90 6.01 -5.90
CA ILE A 101 2.49 5.84 -7.30
C ILE A 101 1.46 4.72 -7.42
N LEU A 102 1.71 3.56 -6.79
CA LEU A 102 0.80 2.42 -6.87
C LEU A 102 -0.53 2.67 -6.17
N HIS A 103 -0.54 3.41 -5.05
CA HIS A 103 -1.79 3.83 -4.43
C HIS A 103 -2.56 4.85 -5.27
N LEU A 104 -1.89 5.77 -5.95
CA LEU A 104 -2.52 6.71 -6.87
C LEU A 104 -3.09 5.99 -8.12
N LEU A 105 -2.41 4.95 -8.62
CA LEU A 105 -2.95 4.09 -9.69
C LEU A 105 -4.20 3.34 -9.21
N ALA A 106 -4.15 2.77 -8.01
CA ALA A 106 -5.31 2.08 -7.42
C ALA A 106 -6.50 3.03 -7.22
N ASP A 107 -6.26 4.28 -6.81
CA ASP A 107 -7.32 5.31 -6.70
C ASP A 107 -7.96 5.59 -8.06
N ARG A 108 -7.15 5.75 -9.13
CA ARG A 108 -7.65 5.90 -10.51
C ARG A 108 -8.47 4.69 -11.00
N MET A 109 -8.17 3.50 -10.49
CA MET A 109 -8.94 2.27 -10.75
C MET A 109 -10.23 2.17 -9.94
N GLY A 110 -10.51 3.14 -9.06
CA GLY A 110 -11.69 3.15 -8.18
C GLY A 110 -11.55 2.27 -6.94
N MET A 111 -10.33 1.86 -6.59
CA MET A 111 -10.07 1.06 -5.40
C MET A 111 -9.95 1.94 -4.15
N VAL A 112 -10.25 1.35 -2.99
CA VAL A 112 -9.93 1.99 -1.70
C VAL A 112 -8.41 2.05 -1.55
N SER A 113 -7.87 3.26 -1.58
CA SER A 113 -6.44 3.53 -1.50
C SER A 113 -6.13 4.67 -0.54
N GLN A 114 -4.90 4.68 0.00
CA GLN A 114 -4.44 5.72 0.90
C GLN A 114 -4.08 6.98 0.11
N ALA A 115 -4.59 8.14 0.55
CA ALA A 115 -4.18 9.43 -0.01
C ALA A 115 -2.69 9.68 0.23
N TYR A 116 -2.09 10.50 -0.64
CA TYR A 116 -0.69 10.86 -0.62
C TYR A 116 -0.48 12.37 -0.73
N ARG A 117 0.44 12.90 0.09
CA ARG A 117 0.97 14.25 -0.06
C ARG A 117 2.44 14.26 0.42
N PRO A 118 3.40 14.77 -0.36
CA PRO A 118 4.75 15.01 0.12
C PRO A 118 4.75 16.21 1.10
N VAL A 119 5.45 16.06 2.22
CA VAL A 119 5.55 17.10 3.25
C VAL A 119 6.95 17.15 3.85
N HIS A 120 7.43 18.35 4.18
CA HIS A 120 8.64 18.52 4.97
C HIS A 120 8.33 18.38 6.45
N GLY A 121 9.10 17.56 7.14
CA GLY A 121 9.01 17.39 8.60
C GLY A 121 10.13 18.15 9.32
N PHE A 122 9.74 18.85 10.37
CA PHE A 122 10.65 19.46 11.34
C PHE A 122 10.35 18.90 12.71
N ILE A 123 11.36 18.56 13.49
CA ILE A 123 11.24 18.09 14.87
C ILE A 123 12.03 19.03 15.76
N ASN A 124 11.35 19.69 16.71
CA ASN A 124 11.95 20.69 17.59
C ASN A 124 12.72 21.80 16.84
N GLY A 125 12.16 22.25 15.72
CA GLY A 125 12.77 23.31 14.88
C GLY A 125 13.84 22.81 13.90
N GLU A 126 14.30 21.57 14.02
CA GLU A 126 15.29 20.99 13.10
C GLU A 126 14.63 20.25 11.94
N TYR A 127 15.13 20.48 10.72
CA TYR A 127 14.67 19.77 9.55
C TYR A 127 14.95 18.28 9.64
N PHE A 128 13.90 17.45 9.56
CA PHE A 128 14.01 16.02 9.71
C PHE A 128 13.84 15.24 8.39
N GLY A 129 13.44 15.91 7.32
CA GLY A 129 13.40 15.33 5.98
C GLY A 129 12.05 15.47 5.28
N LEU A 130 12.00 14.99 4.05
CA LEU A 130 10.77 14.82 3.28
C LEU A 130 10.07 13.54 3.73
N PHE A 131 8.75 13.60 3.87
CA PHE A 131 7.89 12.45 4.19
C PHE A 131 6.79 12.29 3.16
N ASN A 132 6.38 11.06 2.97
CA ASN A 132 5.13 10.72 2.32
C ASN A 132 4.02 10.75 3.38
N LEU A 133 3.26 11.84 3.46
CA LEU A 133 2.08 11.90 4.32
C LEU A 133 1.00 10.98 3.75
N ARG A 134 0.45 10.11 4.60
CA ARG A 134 -0.56 9.11 4.25
C ARG A 134 -1.68 9.07 5.27
N GLU A 135 -2.86 8.65 4.86
CA GLU A 135 -3.85 8.12 5.79
C GLU A 135 -3.31 6.82 6.41
N ARG A 136 -3.63 6.54 7.65
CA ARG A 136 -3.28 5.24 8.22
C ARG A 136 -4.34 4.20 7.86
N ALA A 137 -3.93 3.14 7.14
CA ALA A 137 -4.80 2.02 6.78
C ALA A 137 -5.23 1.25 8.05
N ASN A 138 -6.45 1.47 8.51
CA ASN A 138 -7.07 0.83 9.67
C ASN A 138 -8.61 0.88 9.54
N GLU A 139 -9.33 0.44 10.58
CA GLU A 139 -10.79 0.42 10.62
C GLU A 139 -11.42 1.82 10.43
N HIS A 140 -10.79 2.85 10.97
CA HIS A 140 -11.27 4.22 10.81
C HIS A 140 -11.15 4.75 9.39
N PHE A 141 -10.05 4.40 8.71
CA PHE A 141 -9.81 4.70 7.31
C PHE A 141 -10.84 4.00 6.42
N LEU A 142 -11.01 2.69 6.60
CA LEU A 142 -11.96 1.89 5.82
C LEU A 142 -13.40 2.37 6.04
N ALA A 143 -13.77 2.64 7.28
CA ALA A 143 -15.08 3.15 7.63
C ALA A 143 -15.37 4.50 6.95
N ALA A 144 -14.40 5.42 6.94
CA ALA A 144 -14.54 6.70 6.27
C ALA A 144 -14.73 6.54 4.75
N LYS A 145 -13.93 5.67 4.10
CA LYS A 145 -14.04 5.40 2.64
C LYS A 145 -15.33 4.67 2.28
N ALA A 146 -15.79 3.76 3.13
CA ALA A 146 -17.02 2.98 2.91
C ALA A 146 -18.30 3.70 3.39
N LYS A 147 -18.19 4.88 4.03
CA LYS A 147 -19.31 5.61 4.67
C LYS A 147 -20.02 4.79 5.75
N LEU A 148 -19.24 4.09 6.56
CA LEU A 148 -19.68 3.24 7.67
C LEU A 148 -19.12 3.77 8.99
N LEU A 149 -19.53 3.14 10.09
CA LEU A 149 -18.91 3.34 11.41
C LEU A 149 -17.76 2.33 11.61
N PRO A 150 -16.71 2.67 12.37
CA PRO A 150 -15.59 1.74 12.59
C PRO A 150 -15.98 0.37 13.16
N GLN A 151 -17.01 0.32 14.01
CA GLN A 151 -17.53 -0.94 14.55
C GLN A 151 -18.24 -1.83 13.53
N GLU A 152 -18.56 -1.27 12.34
CA GLU A 152 -19.16 -2.01 11.22
C GLU A 152 -18.10 -2.58 10.27
N ILE A 153 -16.82 -2.47 10.61
CA ILE A 153 -15.70 -3.00 9.84
C ILE A 153 -15.15 -4.26 10.53
N GLU A 154 -15.01 -5.32 9.78
CA GLU A 154 -14.29 -6.53 10.19
C GLU A 154 -12.98 -6.61 9.40
N MET A 155 -11.86 -6.88 10.09
CA MET A 155 -10.52 -6.95 9.48
C MET A 155 -9.72 -8.12 10.00
N VAL A 156 -9.01 -8.78 9.10
CA VAL A 156 -8.03 -9.85 9.41
C VAL A 156 -6.75 -9.67 8.59
N ASP A 157 -5.67 -10.27 9.05
CA ASP A 157 -4.45 -10.40 8.25
C ASP A 157 -4.54 -11.56 7.23
N GLY A 158 -3.47 -11.78 6.47
CA GLY A 158 -3.38 -12.84 5.47
C GLY A 158 -3.41 -14.27 6.04
N PHE A 159 -3.37 -14.44 7.36
CA PHE A 159 -3.50 -15.71 8.09
C PHE A 159 -4.84 -15.84 8.81
N LEU A 160 -5.78 -14.94 8.54
CA LEU A 160 -7.09 -14.81 9.21
C LEU A 160 -6.97 -14.44 10.70
N THR A 161 -5.82 -13.90 11.14
CA THR A 161 -5.68 -13.38 12.50
C THR A 161 -6.50 -12.10 12.64
N PRO A 162 -7.33 -11.94 13.69
CA PRO A 162 -8.15 -10.76 13.86
C PRO A 162 -7.32 -9.48 14.03
N ILE A 163 -7.66 -8.45 13.27
CA ILE A 163 -7.12 -7.09 13.42
C ILE A 163 -8.17 -6.19 14.06
N HIS A 164 -9.43 -6.28 13.61
CA HIS A 164 -10.54 -5.49 14.13
C HIS A 164 -11.89 -6.18 13.90
N GLY A 165 -12.80 -6.00 14.85
CA GLY A 165 -14.18 -6.52 14.77
C GLY A 165 -14.28 -8.04 14.89
N ASN A 166 -15.44 -8.57 14.50
CA ASN A 166 -15.70 -10.02 14.51
C ASN A 166 -15.24 -10.64 13.18
N HIS A 167 -14.33 -11.59 13.24
CA HIS A 167 -13.75 -12.26 12.06
C HIS A 167 -14.49 -13.54 11.62
N ASN A 168 -15.50 -13.98 12.36
CA ASN A 168 -16.18 -15.27 12.10
C ASN A 168 -16.78 -15.37 10.69
N SER A 169 -17.28 -14.26 10.15
CA SER A 169 -17.85 -14.24 8.81
C SER A 169 -16.78 -14.42 7.73
N ILE A 170 -15.61 -13.83 7.92
CA ILE A 170 -14.46 -14.01 7.02
C ILE A 170 -13.96 -15.45 7.12
N GLN A 171 -13.78 -15.97 8.33
CA GLN A 171 -13.36 -17.37 8.55
C GLN A 171 -14.32 -18.35 7.86
N LYS A 172 -15.63 -18.22 8.09
CA LYS A 172 -16.64 -19.09 7.46
C LYS A 172 -16.62 -19.01 5.93
N ALA A 173 -16.34 -17.84 5.35
CA ALA A 173 -16.25 -17.71 3.90
C ALA A 173 -15.04 -18.47 3.32
N PHE A 174 -13.90 -18.46 4.00
CA PHE A 174 -12.74 -19.25 3.60
C PHE A 174 -12.89 -20.73 3.89
N ASP A 175 -13.54 -21.12 4.98
CA ASP A 175 -13.86 -22.52 5.26
C ASP A 175 -14.83 -23.08 4.20
N TRP A 176 -15.85 -22.29 3.83
CA TRP A 176 -16.70 -22.62 2.69
C TRP A 176 -15.88 -22.77 1.41
N LEU A 177 -15.02 -21.80 1.05
CA LEU A 177 -14.23 -21.85 -0.18
C LEU A 177 -13.38 -23.12 -0.26
N ARG A 178 -12.70 -23.51 0.82
CA ARG A 178 -11.88 -24.72 0.90
C ARG A 178 -12.67 -26.02 0.74
N SER A 179 -13.95 -26.00 1.05
CA SER A 179 -14.86 -27.16 0.95
C SER A 179 -15.53 -27.28 -0.42
N GLN A 180 -15.33 -26.32 -1.32
CA GLN A 180 -16.01 -26.32 -2.61
C GLN A 180 -15.20 -27.06 -3.67
N ASP A 181 -15.94 -27.64 -4.62
CA ASP A 181 -15.42 -28.12 -5.88
C ASP A 181 -15.52 -27.00 -6.91
N PRO A 182 -14.38 -26.50 -7.44
CA PRO A 182 -14.37 -25.43 -8.42
C PRO A 182 -15.02 -25.78 -9.76
N ASP A 183 -15.18 -27.07 -10.09
CA ASP A 183 -15.79 -27.52 -11.33
C ASP A 183 -17.33 -27.46 -11.31
N GLN A 184 -17.93 -27.12 -10.18
CA GLN A 184 -19.38 -26.97 -10.08
C GLN A 184 -19.84 -25.73 -10.85
N THR A 185 -20.92 -25.89 -11.62
CA THR A 185 -21.46 -24.83 -12.50
C THR A 185 -21.92 -23.56 -11.78
N ASP A 186 -22.27 -23.65 -10.51
CA ASP A 186 -22.71 -22.51 -9.68
C ASP A 186 -21.58 -21.98 -8.75
N PHE A 187 -20.34 -22.47 -8.91
CA PHE A 187 -19.23 -22.06 -8.05
C PHE A 187 -18.98 -20.55 -8.11
N PHE A 188 -18.91 -19.98 -9.32
CA PHE A 188 -18.64 -18.56 -9.49
C PHE A 188 -19.75 -17.69 -8.90
N ASP A 189 -21.01 -18.01 -9.13
CA ASP A 189 -22.15 -17.33 -8.55
C ASP A 189 -22.15 -17.32 -7.02
N ARG A 190 -21.72 -18.42 -6.41
CA ARG A 190 -21.59 -18.54 -4.95
C ARG A 190 -20.37 -17.80 -4.43
N LEU A 191 -19.31 -17.71 -5.22
CA LEU A 191 -18.07 -16.98 -4.90
C LEU A 191 -18.33 -15.48 -4.81
N ILE A 192 -18.98 -14.89 -5.82
CA ILE A 192 -19.26 -13.44 -5.88
C ILE A 192 -20.20 -12.95 -4.79
N ARG A 193 -21.00 -13.83 -4.19
CA ARG A 193 -21.86 -13.47 -3.04
C ARG A 193 -21.05 -13.25 -1.75
N ARG A 194 -19.88 -13.85 -1.62
CA ARG A 194 -19.02 -13.80 -0.41
C ARG A 194 -17.83 -12.86 -0.57
N PHE A 195 -17.28 -12.83 -1.77
CA PHE A 195 -16.09 -12.09 -2.11
C PHE A 195 -16.41 -11.01 -3.15
N ASP A 196 -15.83 -9.84 -3.01
CA ASP A 196 -15.89 -8.79 -4.01
C ASP A 196 -14.85 -9.10 -5.10
N ILE A 197 -15.24 -9.93 -6.06
CA ILE A 197 -14.32 -10.51 -7.06
C ILE A 197 -13.75 -9.43 -7.97
N ASP A 198 -14.52 -8.41 -8.30
CA ASP A 198 -14.02 -7.26 -9.06
C ASP A 198 -12.87 -6.57 -8.35
N GLN A 199 -13.07 -6.28 -7.06
CA GLN A 199 -12.06 -5.65 -6.24
C GLN A 199 -10.86 -6.59 -5.98
N PHE A 200 -11.10 -7.89 -5.84
CA PHE A 200 -10.03 -8.89 -5.70
C PHE A 200 -9.13 -8.93 -6.94
N ILE A 201 -9.71 -8.97 -8.14
CA ILE A 201 -8.94 -8.99 -9.39
C ILE A 201 -8.20 -7.67 -9.59
N ASP A 202 -8.79 -6.53 -9.26
CA ASP A 202 -8.12 -5.23 -9.31
C ASP A 202 -6.93 -5.16 -8.33
N TYR A 203 -7.11 -5.70 -7.12
CA TYR A 203 -6.03 -5.84 -6.15
C TYR A 203 -4.89 -6.72 -6.69
N LEU A 204 -5.23 -7.88 -7.29
CA LEU A 204 -4.25 -8.75 -7.93
C LEU A 204 -3.55 -8.04 -9.11
N ALA A 205 -4.29 -7.28 -9.91
CA ALA A 205 -3.72 -6.55 -11.05
C ALA A 205 -2.63 -5.57 -10.59
N ILE A 206 -2.86 -4.80 -9.51
CA ILE A 206 -1.84 -3.92 -8.92
C ILE A 206 -0.65 -4.72 -8.40
N GLN A 207 -0.86 -5.77 -7.62
CA GLN A 207 0.21 -6.58 -7.02
C GLN A 207 1.07 -7.30 -8.09
N ILE A 208 0.42 -7.86 -9.11
CA ILE A 208 1.09 -8.52 -10.22
C ILE A 208 1.84 -7.50 -11.08
N TYR A 209 1.22 -6.36 -11.41
CA TYR A 209 1.87 -5.29 -12.16
C TYR A 209 3.09 -4.76 -11.40
N ALA A 210 2.92 -4.49 -10.13
CA ALA A 210 3.97 -3.97 -9.25
C ALA A 210 5.15 -4.94 -9.04
N ALA A 211 4.96 -6.25 -9.27
CA ALA A 211 5.91 -7.30 -8.91
C ALA A 211 6.39 -7.17 -7.45
N ASN A 212 5.45 -6.91 -6.53
CA ASN A 212 5.75 -6.69 -5.13
C ASN A 212 6.45 -7.92 -4.53
N LYS A 213 7.68 -7.73 -4.05
CA LYS A 213 8.53 -8.84 -3.53
C LYS A 213 8.14 -9.25 -2.11
N ASP A 214 7.47 -8.38 -1.37
CA ASP A 214 7.02 -8.63 0.00
C ASP A 214 5.54 -9.10 0.05
N TRP A 215 5.06 -9.64 -1.06
CA TRP A 215 3.70 -10.15 -1.25
C TRP A 215 3.74 -11.46 -2.06
N PRO A 216 2.85 -12.42 -1.84
CA PRO A 216 1.69 -12.44 -0.93
C PRO A 216 1.97 -13.06 0.45
N HIS A 217 3.21 -13.31 0.84
CA HIS A 217 3.57 -13.90 2.12
C HIS A 217 3.45 -12.90 3.30
N ASN A 218 3.44 -11.62 3.00
CA ASN A 218 3.33 -10.53 3.96
C ASN A 218 2.40 -9.43 3.41
N ASN A 219 2.06 -8.44 4.23
CA ASN A 219 1.31 -7.25 3.84
C ASN A 219 -0.09 -7.51 3.23
N VAL A 220 -0.71 -8.64 3.59
CA VAL A 220 -2.08 -8.96 3.19
C VAL A 220 -3.03 -8.61 4.31
N THR A 221 -4.04 -7.79 4.00
CA THR A 221 -5.13 -7.45 4.89
C THR A 221 -6.45 -7.62 4.16
N LEU A 222 -7.35 -8.35 4.78
CA LEU A 222 -8.72 -8.53 4.29
C LEU A 222 -9.68 -7.76 5.19
N TRP A 223 -10.75 -7.27 4.59
CA TRP A 223 -11.77 -6.56 5.33
C TRP A 223 -13.15 -6.75 4.70
N ARG A 224 -14.20 -6.52 5.48
CA ARG A 224 -15.58 -6.47 4.98
C ARG A 224 -16.41 -5.53 5.85
N PRO A 225 -17.51 -4.97 5.30
CA PRO A 225 -18.61 -4.46 6.12
C PRO A 225 -19.21 -5.60 6.94
N SER A 226 -19.56 -5.36 8.19
CA SER A 226 -20.35 -6.30 8.97
C SER A 226 -21.78 -6.42 8.40
N GLY A 227 -22.46 -7.50 8.71
CA GLY A 227 -23.80 -7.77 8.20
C GLY A 227 -23.84 -8.84 7.10
N PRO A 228 -25.04 -9.29 6.69
CA PRO A 228 -25.21 -10.44 5.80
C PRO A 228 -24.68 -10.21 4.39
N ASP A 229 -24.78 -8.99 3.88
CA ASP A 229 -24.41 -8.66 2.49
C ASP A 229 -22.98 -8.13 2.35
N GLY A 230 -22.23 -8.11 3.45
CA GLY A 230 -20.85 -7.65 3.45
C GLY A 230 -19.93 -8.62 2.71
N ARG A 231 -19.39 -8.24 1.55
CA ARG A 231 -18.44 -9.04 0.78
C ARG A 231 -17.00 -8.75 1.23
N ILE A 232 -16.17 -9.79 1.19
CA ILE A 232 -14.74 -9.72 1.56
C ILE A 232 -13.96 -9.00 0.46
N ARG A 233 -13.09 -8.09 0.87
CA ARG A 233 -12.22 -7.24 0.04
C ARG A 233 -10.79 -7.28 0.54
N TRP A 234 -9.85 -6.95 -0.34
CA TRP A 234 -8.42 -6.83 -0.03
C TRP A 234 -8.03 -5.36 0.07
N MET A 235 -7.22 -5.02 1.05
CA MET A 235 -6.67 -3.69 1.22
C MET A 235 -5.22 -3.67 0.74
N LEU A 236 -4.87 -2.68 -0.11
CA LEU A 236 -3.48 -2.44 -0.48
C LEU A 236 -2.71 -1.90 0.72
N ASN A 237 -1.55 -2.50 0.96
CA ASN A 237 -0.67 -2.13 2.06
C ASN A 237 0.78 -2.40 1.67
N ASP A 238 1.68 -1.45 1.99
CA ASP A 238 3.13 -1.55 1.85
C ASP A 238 3.63 -2.05 0.48
N LEU A 239 3.62 -1.15 -0.50
CA LEU A 239 4.03 -1.42 -1.89
C LEU A 239 5.46 -0.92 -2.19
N ASP A 240 6.29 -0.71 -1.19
CA ASP A 240 7.61 -0.09 -1.35
C ASP A 240 8.67 -1.03 -1.95
N MET A 241 8.50 -2.36 -1.84
CA MET A 241 9.37 -3.37 -2.45
C MET A 241 8.89 -3.82 -3.83
N SER A 242 8.51 -2.87 -4.68
CA SER A 242 7.86 -3.11 -5.97
C SER A 242 8.53 -2.38 -7.13
N MET A 243 7.97 -2.49 -8.33
CA MET A 243 8.39 -1.78 -9.54
C MET A 243 9.93 -1.84 -9.75
N GLY A 244 10.48 -3.04 -9.79
CA GLY A 244 11.91 -3.25 -10.01
C GLY A 244 12.80 -2.82 -8.82
N TRP A 245 12.27 -2.80 -7.60
CA TRP A 245 13.02 -2.36 -6.41
C TRP A 245 14.33 -3.12 -6.22
N HIS A 246 14.36 -4.43 -6.49
CA HIS A 246 15.56 -5.26 -6.27
C HIS A 246 16.64 -5.01 -7.32
N ARG A 247 16.34 -5.15 -8.62
CA ARG A 247 17.32 -5.08 -9.71
C ARG A 247 16.84 -4.34 -10.96
N GLY A 248 15.75 -3.59 -10.87
CA GLY A 248 15.14 -2.94 -12.01
C GLY A 248 14.32 -3.90 -12.91
N GLU A 249 14.06 -5.12 -12.45
CA GLU A 249 13.45 -6.20 -13.22
C GLU A 249 11.97 -5.89 -13.51
N TYR A 250 11.66 -5.68 -14.77
CA TYR A 250 10.27 -5.60 -15.26
C TYR A 250 9.72 -6.99 -15.66
N ASP A 251 10.58 -8.00 -15.78
CA ASP A 251 10.31 -9.36 -16.22
C ASP A 251 10.12 -10.36 -15.06
N ASP A 252 9.84 -9.87 -13.85
CA ASP A 252 9.51 -10.71 -12.71
C ASP A 252 8.24 -11.53 -12.95
N SER A 253 8.33 -12.84 -12.79
CA SER A 253 7.21 -13.77 -12.91
C SER A 253 6.38 -13.81 -11.62
N THR A 254 5.76 -12.69 -11.25
CA THR A 254 4.88 -12.58 -10.07
C THR A 254 3.72 -13.57 -10.14
N PHE A 255 3.22 -13.82 -11.34
CA PHE A 255 2.13 -14.75 -11.60
C PHE A 255 2.53 -16.19 -11.21
N SER A 256 3.66 -16.69 -11.70
CA SER A 256 4.17 -18.02 -11.32
C SER A 256 4.42 -18.14 -9.81
N ARG A 257 4.90 -17.07 -9.19
CA ARG A 257 5.11 -17.00 -7.74
C ARG A 257 3.80 -17.09 -6.95
N LEU A 258 2.73 -16.50 -7.48
CA LEU A 258 1.41 -16.57 -6.88
C LEU A 258 0.80 -17.97 -7.01
N LEU A 259 0.96 -18.60 -8.18
CA LEU A 259 0.48 -19.97 -8.44
C LEU A 259 1.22 -21.05 -7.65
N ALA A 260 2.49 -20.84 -7.33
CA ALA A 260 3.30 -21.78 -6.56
C ALA A 260 2.94 -21.83 -5.05
N ARG A 261 1.93 -21.06 -4.62
CA ARG A 261 1.52 -20.99 -3.21
C ARG A 261 0.43 -21.97 -2.87
N ASP A 262 0.30 -22.23 -1.55
CA ASP A 262 -0.79 -23.03 -1.01
C ASP A 262 -2.15 -22.37 -1.39
N GLU A 263 -2.92 -23.07 -2.18
CA GLU A 263 -4.22 -22.65 -2.70
C GLU A 263 -5.25 -22.37 -1.60
N THR A 264 -5.04 -22.93 -0.41
CA THR A 264 -5.98 -22.82 0.71
C THR A 264 -5.71 -21.59 1.59
N ALA A 265 -4.56 -20.94 1.43
CA ALA A 265 -4.23 -19.75 2.20
C ALA A 265 -5.06 -18.54 1.75
N PRO A 266 -5.59 -17.73 2.67
CA PRO A 266 -6.36 -16.53 2.31
C PRO A 266 -5.61 -15.53 1.44
N SER A 267 -4.28 -15.52 1.56
CA SER A 267 -3.40 -14.73 0.71
C SER A 267 -3.29 -15.27 -0.72
N SER A 268 -3.75 -16.49 -1.00
CA SER A 268 -3.55 -17.19 -2.27
C SER A 268 -4.75 -18.03 -2.73
N MET A 269 -5.98 -17.68 -2.33
CA MET A 269 -7.21 -18.31 -2.84
C MET A 269 -7.29 -18.29 -4.38
N PHE A 270 -6.42 -17.52 -5.00
CA PHE A 270 -6.35 -17.33 -6.43
C PHE A 270 -6.16 -18.65 -7.19
N GLY A 271 -5.21 -19.50 -6.76
CA GLY A 271 -4.98 -20.80 -7.40
C GLY A 271 -6.20 -21.72 -7.41
N LEU A 272 -6.96 -21.74 -6.30
CA LEU A 272 -8.21 -22.50 -6.21
C LEU A 272 -9.28 -21.93 -7.17
N CYS A 273 -9.44 -20.60 -7.18
CA CYS A 273 -10.43 -19.96 -8.05
C CYS A 273 -10.11 -20.17 -9.55
N LEU A 274 -8.82 -20.21 -9.92
CA LEU A 274 -8.41 -20.44 -11.30
C LEU A 274 -8.79 -21.82 -11.87
N LYS A 275 -9.09 -22.80 -11.04
CA LYS A 275 -9.62 -24.11 -11.47
C LYS A 275 -11.02 -23.97 -12.05
N ASN A 276 -11.78 -22.93 -11.68
CA ASN A 276 -13.07 -22.64 -12.27
C ASN A 276 -12.90 -21.85 -13.57
N GLN A 277 -13.44 -22.37 -14.65
CA GLN A 277 -13.28 -21.79 -16.00
C GLN A 277 -13.89 -20.39 -16.10
N GLU A 278 -15.04 -20.14 -15.52
CA GLU A 278 -15.70 -18.83 -15.56
C GLU A 278 -14.89 -17.77 -14.80
N PHE A 279 -14.34 -18.11 -13.62
CA PHE A 279 -13.44 -17.22 -12.90
C PHE A 279 -12.16 -16.94 -13.72
N LYS A 280 -11.57 -17.95 -14.34
CA LYS A 280 -10.35 -17.83 -15.15
C LYS A 280 -10.55 -16.85 -16.31
N GLU A 281 -11.63 -17.00 -17.05
CA GLU A 281 -11.99 -16.08 -18.16
C GLU A 281 -12.26 -14.67 -17.67
N TYR A 282 -13.01 -14.55 -16.56
CA TYR A 282 -13.32 -13.25 -15.95
C TYR A 282 -12.05 -12.53 -15.47
N PHE A 283 -11.15 -13.25 -14.81
CA PHE A 283 -9.86 -12.75 -14.38
C PHE A 283 -9.02 -12.24 -15.55
N ALA A 284 -8.87 -13.07 -16.60
CA ALA A 284 -8.07 -12.73 -17.75
C ALA A 284 -8.60 -11.47 -18.46
N LYS A 285 -9.92 -11.41 -18.69
CA LYS A 285 -10.60 -10.26 -19.31
C LYS A 285 -10.39 -8.99 -18.49
N ARG A 286 -10.58 -9.06 -17.16
CA ARG A 286 -10.44 -7.88 -16.28
C ARG A 286 -8.98 -7.43 -16.16
N LEU A 287 -8.03 -8.35 -16.03
CA LEU A 287 -6.60 -8.01 -16.01
C LEU A 287 -6.16 -7.34 -17.32
N LEU A 288 -6.55 -7.87 -18.47
CA LEU A 288 -6.26 -7.26 -19.77
C LEU A 288 -6.86 -5.86 -19.86
N PHE A 289 -8.11 -5.68 -19.44
CA PHE A 289 -8.75 -4.36 -19.39
C PHE A 289 -7.92 -3.36 -18.55
N ARG A 290 -7.44 -3.77 -17.35
CA ARG A 290 -6.60 -2.91 -16.51
C ARG A 290 -5.25 -2.61 -17.16
N LEU A 291 -4.62 -3.59 -17.80
CA LEU A 291 -3.36 -3.39 -18.53
C LEU A 291 -3.52 -2.44 -19.73
N GLU A 292 -4.64 -2.46 -20.41
CA GLU A 292 -4.91 -1.56 -21.55
C GLU A 292 -5.27 -0.14 -21.12
N ASN A 293 -5.95 -0.01 -20.01
CA ASN A 293 -6.50 1.28 -19.58
C ASN A 293 -5.66 1.94 -18.48
N ASP A 294 -5.72 1.42 -17.26
CA ASP A 294 -5.17 2.11 -16.07
C ASP A 294 -3.67 1.88 -15.91
N LEU A 295 -3.20 0.69 -16.26
CA LEU A 295 -1.81 0.24 -16.15
C LEU A 295 -1.05 0.30 -17.49
N SER A 296 -1.58 1.06 -18.46
CA SER A 296 -0.88 1.29 -19.74
C SER A 296 0.41 2.09 -19.51
N PRO A 297 1.49 1.83 -20.29
CA PRO A 297 2.78 2.51 -20.12
C PRO A 297 2.63 4.03 -20.11
N ALA A 298 1.84 4.59 -21.02
CA ALA A 298 1.64 6.02 -21.13
C ALA A 298 1.03 6.62 -19.84
N LYS A 299 0.00 6.00 -19.27
CA LYS A 299 -0.67 6.50 -18.06
C LYS A 299 0.21 6.36 -16.82
N VAL A 300 0.93 5.24 -16.71
CA VAL A 300 1.83 5.03 -15.55
C VAL A 300 3.03 5.97 -15.62
N ILE A 301 3.64 6.14 -16.80
CA ILE A 301 4.76 7.09 -16.99
C ILE A 301 4.29 8.52 -16.72
N SER A 302 3.14 8.94 -17.26
CA SER A 302 2.59 10.26 -16.96
C SER A 302 2.40 10.49 -15.46
N LEU A 303 1.91 9.48 -14.71
CA LEU A 303 1.78 9.62 -13.25
C LEU A 303 3.14 9.70 -12.55
N ILE A 304 4.13 8.91 -12.98
CA ILE A 304 5.50 8.98 -12.46
C ILE A 304 6.07 10.39 -12.69
N ASP A 305 5.86 10.94 -13.89
CA ASP A 305 6.34 12.27 -14.27
C ASP A 305 5.69 13.37 -13.42
N ASP A 306 4.36 13.32 -13.28
CA ASP A 306 3.60 14.28 -12.47
C ASP A 306 4.07 14.28 -11.01
N VAL A 307 4.16 13.10 -10.39
CA VAL A 307 4.57 12.97 -8.99
C VAL A 307 6.03 13.38 -8.81
N SER A 308 6.91 12.90 -9.68
CA SER A 308 8.35 13.21 -9.59
C SER A 308 8.65 14.68 -9.84
N PHE A 309 7.95 15.33 -10.75
CA PHE A 309 8.08 16.77 -11.02
C PHE A 309 7.80 17.59 -9.75
N HIS A 310 6.73 17.30 -9.04
CA HIS A 310 6.36 18.00 -7.81
C HIS A 310 7.32 17.73 -6.63
N VAL A 311 7.95 16.56 -6.61
CA VAL A 311 8.83 16.14 -5.51
C VAL A 311 10.29 16.50 -5.75
N ARG A 312 10.74 16.64 -7.00
CA ARG A 312 12.14 16.81 -7.37
C ARG A 312 12.83 17.98 -6.67
N GLY A 313 12.18 19.14 -6.64
CA GLY A 313 12.70 20.33 -5.94
C GLY A 313 12.85 20.11 -4.44
N GLU A 314 11.89 19.41 -3.86
CA GLU A 314 11.78 19.13 -2.43
C GLU A 314 12.74 18.02 -1.96
N MET A 315 13.31 17.24 -2.88
CA MET A 315 14.34 16.24 -2.56
C MET A 315 15.69 16.84 -2.18
N ARG A 316 16.03 18.04 -2.64
CA ARG A 316 17.33 18.66 -2.37
C ARG A 316 17.63 18.81 -0.87
N PRO A 317 16.77 19.40 -0.03
CA PRO A 317 17.00 19.45 1.42
C PRO A 317 16.99 18.06 2.07
N HIS A 318 16.19 17.11 1.56
CA HIS A 318 16.18 15.73 2.03
C HIS A 318 17.54 15.05 1.80
N ILE A 319 18.07 15.13 0.58
CA ILE A 319 19.39 14.61 0.20
C ILE A 319 20.50 15.27 1.04
N LYS A 320 20.44 16.59 1.23
CA LYS A 320 21.40 17.31 2.09
C LYS A 320 21.42 16.76 3.52
N ARG A 321 20.26 16.37 4.05
CA ARG A 321 20.11 15.84 5.42
C ARG A 321 20.55 14.37 5.53
N TRP A 322 20.20 13.53 4.56
CA TRP A 322 20.29 12.07 4.66
C TRP A 322 21.24 11.40 3.66
N GLY A 323 21.63 12.07 2.57
CA GLY A 323 22.37 11.46 1.45
C GLY A 323 23.76 10.92 1.80
N ARG A 324 24.33 11.32 2.97
CA ARG A 324 25.61 10.78 3.46
C ARG A 324 25.47 9.67 4.49
N VAL A 325 24.24 9.29 4.81
CA VAL A 325 23.97 8.26 5.81
C VAL A 325 24.09 6.89 5.13
N ASN A 326 25.06 6.12 5.56
CA ASN A 326 25.26 4.74 5.16
C ASN A 326 24.85 3.81 6.31
N LEU A 327 23.91 2.91 6.06
CA LEU A 327 23.49 1.87 7.00
C LEU A 327 23.74 0.51 6.38
N GLY A 328 24.83 -0.14 6.78
CA GLY A 328 25.13 -1.48 6.33
C GLY A 328 25.30 -1.60 4.81
N GLY A 329 25.96 -0.63 4.15
CA GLY A 329 26.16 -0.60 2.71
C GLY A 329 24.99 -0.06 1.89
N LEU A 330 23.98 0.47 2.56
CA LEU A 330 22.75 0.96 1.93
C LEU A 330 22.66 2.48 2.13
N SER A 331 22.86 3.26 1.08
CA SER A 331 22.83 4.74 1.12
C SER A 331 21.59 5.30 0.42
N VAL A 332 21.09 6.44 0.93
CA VAL A 332 20.13 7.30 0.23
C VAL A 332 20.85 7.92 -0.98
N PRO A 333 20.16 8.27 -2.07
CA PRO A 333 20.79 9.04 -3.16
C PRO A 333 21.53 10.24 -2.63
N GLU A 334 22.80 10.39 -3.01
CA GLU A 334 23.67 11.46 -2.50
C GLU A 334 23.53 12.75 -3.29
N THR A 335 22.98 12.66 -4.50
CA THR A 335 22.75 13.81 -5.39
C THR A 335 21.36 13.75 -6.01
N ILE A 336 20.91 14.87 -6.55
CA ILE A 336 19.62 14.92 -7.25
C ILE A 336 19.65 14.10 -8.54
N GLU A 337 20.80 13.99 -9.21
CA GLU A 337 21.00 13.19 -10.41
C GLU A 337 20.90 11.69 -10.08
N ALA A 338 21.42 11.26 -8.94
CA ALA A 338 21.27 9.88 -8.45
C ALA A 338 19.80 9.56 -8.12
N TRP A 339 19.04 10.52 -7.59
CA TRP A 339 17.60 10.38 -7.40
C TRP A 339 16.85 10.37 -8.74
N ASP A 340 17.19 11.26 -9.68
CA ASP A 340 16.62 11.27 -11.05
C ASP A 340 16.82 9.90 -11.74
N ALA A 341 17.97 9.26 -11.54
CA ALA A 341 18.23 7.91 -12.04
C ALA A 341 17.28 6.87 -11.44
N GLN A 342 16.89 7.00 -10.15
CA GLN A 342 15.89 6.12 -9.55
C GLN A 342 14.48 6.36 -10.14
N VAL A 343 14.13 7.61 -10.45
CA VAL A 343 12.88 7.92 -11.15
C VAL A 343 12.91 7.36 -12.57
N GLN A 344 14.05 7.48 -13.28
CA GLN A 344 14.19 6.89 -14.62
C GLN A 344 14.05 5.35 -14.60
N ALA A 345 14.51 4.67 -13.54
CA ALA A 345 14.29 3.24 -13.37
C ALA A 345 12.80 2.89 -13.25
N LEU A 346 11.98 3.74 -12.59
CA LEU A 346 10.53 3.56 -12.55
C LEU A 346 9.88 3.72 -13.93
N ARG A 347 10.32 4.71 -14.74
CA ARG A 347 9.84 4.90 -16.12
C ARG A 347 10.18 3.70 -16.99
N ASN A 348 11.41 3.20 -16.91
CA ASN A 348 11.85 2.03 -17.65
C ASN A 348 11.04 0.78 -17.27
N TYR A 349 10.78 0.60 -15.98
CA TYR A 349 9.89 -0.47 -15.51
C TYR A 349 8.50 -0.35 -16.13
N ALA A 350 7.87 0.81 -16.05
CA ALA A 350 6.53 1.04 -16.59
C ALA A 350 6.45 0.84 -18.11
N LEU A 351 7.52 1.23 -18.82
CA LEU A 351 7.61 1.09 -20.30
C LEU A 351 7.52 -0.38 -20.74
N HIS A 352 8.17 -1.29 -20.01
CA HIS A 352 8.33 -2.68 -20.43
C HIS A 352 7.38 -3.65 -19.72
N ARG A 353 6.95 -3.35 -18.47
CA ARG A 353 6.19 -4.28 -17.62
C ARG A 353 4.89 -4.74 -18.24
N ASN A 354 4.15 -3.84 -18.86
CA ASN A 354 2.84 -4.16 -19.45
C ASN A 354 2.97 -5.21 -20.56
N ALA A 355 3.89 -5.00 -21.52
CA ALA A 355 4.11 -5.94 -22.62
C ALA A 355 4.55 -7.33 -22.11
N TYR A 356 5.41 -7.35 -21.08
CA TYR A 356 5.82 -8.59 -20.45
C TYR A 356 4.63 -9.35 -19.85
N LEU A 357 3.78 -8.66 -19.06
CA LEU A 357 2.61 -9.30 -18.44
C LEU A 357 1.60 -9.82 -19.47
N ARG A 358 1.35 -9.06 -20.55
CA ARG A 358 0.46 -9.51 -21.64
C ARG A 358 0.97 -10.80 -22.30
N LYS A 359 2.27 -10.86 -22.57
CA LYS A 359 2.90 -12.07 -23.11
C LYS A 359 2.77 -13.26 -22.15
N HIS A 360 3.01 -13.05 -20.88
CA HIS A 360 2.89 -14.10 -19.85
C HIS A 360 1.45 -14.60 -19.67
N LEU A 361 0.48 -13.70 -19.67
CA LEU A 361 -0.93 -14.05 -19.55
C LEU A 361 -1.38 -14.86 -20.78
N SER A 362 -1.01 -14.45 -22.00
CA SER A 362 -1.33 -15.19 -23.22
C SER A 362 -0.71 -16.60 -23.22
N ALA A 363 0.57 -16.71 -22.82
CA ALA A 363 1.22 -18.01 -22.72
C ALA A 363 0.55 -18.94 -21.68
N TRP A 364 0.12 -18.38 -20.55
CA TRP A 364 -0.55 -19.15 -19.50
C TRP A 364 -1.94 -19.62 -19.96
N LEU A 365 -2.71 -18.79 -20.64
CA LEU A 365 -4.02 -19.17 -21.18
C LEU A 365 -3.91 -20.25 -22.27
N SER A 366 -2.83 -20.24 -23.07
CA SER A 366 -2.60 -21.21 -24.16
C SER A 366 -2.04 -22.55 -23.70
N LEU A 367 -1.42 -22.62 -22.52
CA LEU A 367 -0.83 -23.86 -21.99
C LEU A 367 -1.88 -24.81 -21.36
N GLU A 368 -3.11 -24.34 -21.21
CA GLU A 368 -4.20 -25.10 -20.58
C GLU A 368 -5.32 -25.47 -21.59
N GLU A 369 -5.15 -25.13 -22.89
CA GLU A 369 -5.92 -25.68 -24.02
C GLU A 369 -5.28 -27.00 -24.50
#